data_4d2176e72dd21063c34855de0f619bdc
#
_entry.id   4d2176e72dd21063c34855de0f619bdc
#
_cell.length_a   1.000
_cell.length_b   1.000
_cell.length_c   1.000
_cell.angle_alpha   90.00
_cell.angle_beta   90.00
_cell.angle_gamma   90.00
#
_symmetry.space_group_name_H-M   'P 1'
#
loop_
_entity.id
_entity.type
_entity.pdbx_description
1 polymer ?
#
loop_
_entity_poly.entity_id
_entity_poly.type
_entity_poly.pdbx_seq_one_letter_code
_entity_poly.pdbx_strand_id
1 'polypeptide(L)'
;DLGYKVKTDHLLIEAKGSDEEELTIDIAVVGSLESEKMLISSSGVHGVEGYPGSAIQLSIIDEMKRTIMFSDICIIFIHSINPYGMSWLRRVNENNVDLNRNFLNKHEGEPEGYKLIDKFVNAPGLPKKFDPTFYIQGTQLLVRYGFTNIKQWFAQGQYTRPNSLQ
;
A
#
# COMPACT_ATOMS: atom_id res chain seq x y z
N ASP A 1 -7.69 -16.42 -28.93
CA ASP A 1 -7.76 -17.18 -27.66
C ASP A 1 -6.64 -18.22 -27.66
N LEU A 2 -5.58 -17.97 -26.88
CA LEU A 2 -4.40 -18.85 -26.82
C LEU A 2 -4.58 -20.02 -25.84
N GLY A 3 -5.84 -20.27 -25.38
CA GLY A 3 -6.19 -21.43 -24.57
C GLY A 3 -5.76 -21.38 -23.10
N TYR A 4 -5.35 -20.22 -22.57
CA TYR A 4 -5.09 -20.11 -21.15
C TYR A 4 -6.35 -20.34 -20.33
N LYS A 5 -6.24 -21.15 -19.29
CA LYS A 5 -7.29 -21.24 -18.26
C LYS A 5 -7.16 -20.02 -17.35
N VAL A 6 -8.25 -19.25 -17.21
CA VAL A 6 -8.28 -18.06 -16.38
C VAL A 6 -9.38 -18.20 -15.33
N LYS A 7 -9.05 -17.93 -14.08
CA LYS A 7 -10.01 -17.77 -12.98
C LYS A 7 -9.82 -16.39 -12.37
N THR A 8 -10.91 -15.73 -12.04
CA THR A 8 -10.90 -14.43 -11.36
C THR A 8 -11.65 -14.52 -10.06
N ASP A 9 -11.20 -13.78 -9.08
CA ASP A 9 -11.83 -13.62 -7.77
C ASP A 9 -11.56 -12.20 -7.24
N HIS A 10 -12.26 -11.78 -6.21
CA HIS A 10 -12.04 -10.49 -5.56
C HIS A 10 -12.34 -10.57 -4.08
N LEU A 11 -11.63 -9.75 -3.31
CA LEU A 11 -11.86 -9.53 -1.89
C LEU A 11 -12.37 -8.11 -1.68
N LEU A 12 -13.59 -7.97 -1.17
CA LEU A 12 -14.16 -6.68 -0.80
C LEU A 12 -13.49 -6.19 0.49
N ILE A 13 -13.10 -4.92 0.54
CA ILE A 13 -12.70 -4.26 1.79
C ILE A 13 -13.84 -3.38 2.31
N GLU A 14 -13.90 -3.18 3.63
CA GLU A 14 -15.02 -2.44 4.24
C GLU A 14 -14.97 -0.93 3.96
N ALA A 15 -13.77 -0.38 3.68
CA ALA A 15 -13.60 1.03 3.38
C ALA A 15 -14.16 1.40 2.01
N LYS A 16 -14.58 2.66 1.87
CA LYS A 16 -15.04 3.23 0.60
C LYS A 16 -13.93 4.04 -0.07
N GLY A 17 -13.99 4.11 -1.38
CA GLY A 17 -13.11 4.95 -2.18
C GLY A 17 -13.47 6.43 -2.13
N SER A 18 -12.70 7.24 -2.86
CA SER A 18 -12.84 8.71 -2.88
C SER A 18 -14.18 9.20 -3.45
N ASP A 19 -14.79 8.40 -4.28
CA ASP A 19 -16.10 8.66 -4.90
C ASP A 19 -17.21 7.74 -4.32
N GLU A 20 -17.03 7.28 -3.07
CA GLU A 20 -17.95 6.39 -2.34
C GLU A 20 -18.09 4.99 -2.99
N GLU A 21 -17.21 4.63 -3.92
CA GLU A 21 -17.20 3.35 -4.60
C GLU A 21 -16.78 2.20 -3.66
N GLU A 22 -17.21 1.00 -3.96
CA GLU A 22 -16.72 -0.22 -3.32
C GLU A 22 -15.30 -0.50 -3.78
N LEU A 23 -14.46 -0.92 -2.85
CA LEU A 23 -13.06 -1.20 -3.10
C LEU A 23 -12.78 -2.69 -2.98
N THR A 24 -12.07 -3.23 -3.98
CA THR A 24 -11.74 -4.65 -4.05
C THR A 24 -10.24 -4.88 -4.26
N ILE A 25 -9.76 -5.99 -3.75
CA ILE A 25 -8.49 -6.58 -4.15
C ILE A 25 -8.83 -7.65 -5.20
N ASP A 26 -8.54 -7.36 -6.46
CA ASP A 26 -8.85 -8.26 -7.56
C ASP A 26 -7.74 -9.26 -7.81
N ILE A 27 -8.11 -10.50 -8.05
CA ILE A 27 -7.18 -11.61 -8.25
C ILE A 27 -7.50 -12.29 -9.58
N ALA A 28 -6.49 -12.49 -10.41
CA ALA A 28 -6.62 -13.30 -11.62
C ALA A 28 -5.54 -14.40 -11.62
N VAL A 29 -5.97 -15.64 -11.76
CA VAL A 29 -5.10 -16.81 -11.89
C VAL A 29 -5.11 -17.27 -13.34
N VAL A 30 -3.94 -17.28 -13.96
CA VAL A 30 -3.72 -17.73 -15.32
C VAL A 30 -2.88 -19.00 -15.31
N GLY A 31 -3.43 -20.08 -15.85
CA GLY A 31 -2.80 -21.41 -15.83
C GLY A 31 -3.38 -22.32 -14.76
N SER A 32 -2.61 -23.29 -14.30
CA SER A 32 -3.00 -24.28 -13.29
C SER A 32 -2.31 -24.02 -11.96
N LEU A 33 -3.06 -24.04 -10.86
CA LEU A 33 -2.50 -24.00 -9.50
C LEU A 33 -1.64 -25.25 -9.16
N GLU A 34 -1.76 -26.32 -9.94
CA GLU A 34 -0.96 -27.55 -9.83
C GLU A 34 0.38 -27.44 -10.57
N SER A 35 0.67 -26.29 -11.22
CA SER A 35 1.93 -26.09 -11.92
C SER A 35 3.11 -26.10 -10.93
N GLU A 36 4.23 -26.71 -11.33
CA GLU A 36 5.45 -26.74 -10.51
C GLU A 36 6.05 -25.35 -10.29
N LYS A 37 5.75 -24.42 -11.19
CA LYS A 37 6.24 -23.03 -11.13
C LYS A 37 5.08 -22.08 -10.99
N MET A 38 5.23 -21.11 -10.10
CA MET A 38 4.25 -20.06 -9.89
C MET A 38 4.93 -18.69 -9.88
N LEU A 39 4.33 -17.74 -10.59
CA LEU A 39 4.73 -16.32 -10.58
C LEU A 39 3.58 -15.52 -9.97
N ILE A 40 3.87 -14.76 -8.93
CA ILE A 40 2.91 -13.82 -8.33
C ILE A 40 3.32 -12.40 -8.75
N SER A 41 2.43 -11.71 -9.45
CA SER A 41 2.57 -10.30 -9.82
C SER A 41 1.57 -9.48 -9.02
N SER A 42 2.04 -8.73 -8.05
CA SER A 42 1.19 -7.86 -7.22
C SER A 42 1.48 -6.38 -7.51
N SER A 43 0.47 -5.54 -7.34
CA SER A 43 0.57 -4.09 -7.50
C SER A 43 -0.08 -3.35 -6.33
N GLY A 44 0.32 -2.09 -6.12
CA GLY A 44 -0.35 -1.19 -5.21
C GLY A 44 -0.24 -1.54 -3.73
N VAL A 45 0.90 -2.03 -3.25
CA VAL A 45 1.19 -2.14 -1.80
C VAL A 45 1.18 -0.75 -1.17
N HIS A 46 1.88 0.21 -1.78
CA HIS A 46 1.63 1.62 -1.57
C HIS A 46 0.60 2.06 -2.62
N GLY A 47 -0.56 2.51 -2.18
CA GLY A 47 -1.69 2.69 -3.07
C GLY A 47 -1.41 3.62 -4.26
N VAL A 48 -0.77 4.76 -4.03
CA VAL A 48 -0.43 5.72 -5.11
C VAL A 48 0.53 5.13 -6.16
N GLU A 49 1.34 4.14 -5.78
CA GLU A 49 2.25 3.43 -6.69
C GLU A 49 1.53 2.31 -7.48
N GLY A 50 0.25 2.08 -7.20
CA GLY A 50 -0.58 1.06 -7.88
C GLY A 50 -0.75 1.31 -9.38
N TYR A 51 -0.81 2.58 -9.80
CA TYR A 51 -1.01 2.94 -11.20
C TYR A 51 0.09 2.42 -12.13
N PRO A 52 1.39 2.67 -11.90
CA PRO A 52 2.44 2.06 -12.72
C PRO A 52 2.47 0.53 -12.60
N GLY A 53 2.20 -0.03 -11.41
CA GLY A 53 2.10 -1.48 -11.22
C GLY A 53 0.97 -2.08 -12.07
N SER A 54 -0.20 -1.46 -12.11
CA SER A 54 -1.33 -1.82 -12.97
C SER A 54 -0.94 -1.78 -14.46
N ALA A 55 -0.27 -0.73 -14.89
CA ALA A 55 0.17 -0.61 -16.28
C ALA A 55 1.13 -1.74 -16.68
N ILE A 56 2.04 -2.15 -15.79
CA ILE A 56 2.94 -3.28 -16.02
C ILE A 56 2.15 -4.59 -16.12
N GLN A 57 1.20 -4.83 -15.21
CA GLN A 57 0.34 -6.02 -15.25
C GLN A 57 -0.47 -6.10 -16.54
N LEU A 58 -1.06 -5.00 -16.97
CA LEU A 58 -1.79 -4.92 -18.25
C LEU A 58 -0.88 -5.20 -19.44
N SER A 59 0.35 -4.69 -19.45
CA SER A 59 1.34 -4.95 -20.49
C SER A 59 1.70 -6.43 -20.58
N ILE A 60 1.88 -7.10 -19.43
CA ILE A 60 2.14 -8.54 -19.38
C ILE A 60 0.93 -9.32 -19.95
N ILE A 61 -0.29 -8.96 -19.54
CA ILE A 61 -1.52 -9.59 -20.03
C ILE A 61 -1.67 -9.40 -21.55
N ASP A 62 -1.35 -8.22 -22.08
CA ASP A 62 -1.40 -7.96 -23.52
C ASP A 62 -0.38 -8.77 -24.30
N GLU A 63 0.82 -8.96 -23.77
CA GLU A 63 1.83 -9.82 -24.38
C GLU A 63 1.40 -11.30 -24.35
N MET A 64 0.81 -11.76 -23.24
CA MET A 64 0.24 -13.10 -23.13
C MET A 64 -0.89 -13.38 -24.12
N LYS A 65 -1.61 -12.36 -24.61
CA LYS A 65 -2.62 -12.52 -25.67
C LYS A 65 -2.00 -12.73 -27.05
N ARG A 66 -0.73 -12.38 -27.23
CA ARG A 66 -0.01 -12.44 -28.52
C ARG A 66 0.86 -13.68 -28.63
N THR A 67 1.40 -14.15 -27.52
CA THR A 67 2.36 -15.24 -27.48
C THR A 67 2.04 -16.23 -26.35
N ILE A 68 2.34 -17.52 -26.58
CA ILE A 68 2.30 -18.53 -25.52
C ILE A 68 3.63 -18.47 -24.77
N MET A 69 3.77 -17.50 -23.88
CA MET A 69 5.02 -17.28 -23.14
C MET A 69 5.19 -18.20 -21.91
N PHE A 70 4.08 -18.65 -21.32
CA PHE A 70 4.09 -19.25 -19.97
C PHE A 70 3.18 -20.48 -19.91
N SER A 71 3.41 -21.45 -20.80
CA SER A 71 2.56 -22.67 -20.90
C SER A 71 2.64 -23.58 -19.67
N ASP A 72 3.78 -23.55 -18.95
CA ASP A 72 4.10 -24.42 -17.81
C ASP A 72 4.17 -23.68 -16.47
N ILE A 73 3.75 -22.43 -16.44
CA ILE A 73 3.77 -21.57 -15.25
C ILE A 73 2.36 -21.15 -14.89
N CYS A 74 2.01 -21.17 -13.61
CA CYS A 74 0.84 -20.48 -13.09
C CYS A 74 1.20 -19.02 -12.80
N ILE A 75 0.44 -18.08 -13.32
CA ILE A 75 0.61 -16.65 -13.00
C ILE A 75 -0.59 -16.17 -12.20
N ILE A 76 -0.32 -15.54 -11.06
CA ILE A 76 -1.33 -14.92 -10.21
C ILE A 76 -1.10 -13.41 -10.25
N PHE A 77 -2.06 -12.68 -10.77
CA PHE A 77 -2.11 -11.23 -10.70
C PHE A 77 -2.96 -10.80 -9.51
N ILE A 78 -2.45 -9.87 -8.71
CA ILE A 78 -3.16 -9.27 -7.58
C ILE A 78 -3.18 -7.76 -7.79
N HIS A 79 -4.38 -7.20 -7.92
CA HIS A 79 -4.58 -5.78 -8.18
C HIS A 79 -5.80 -5.25 -7.41
N SER A 80 -5.66 -4.32 -6.53
CA SER A 80 -4.46 -3.74 -5.92
C SER A 80 -4.41 -4.21 -4.45
N ILE A 81 -3.22 -4.45 -3.89
CA ILE A 81 -3.11 -4.89 -2.47
C ILE A 81 -3.65 -3.84 -1.51
N ASN A 82 -3.52 -2.56 -1.85
CA ASN A 82 -4.06 -1.43 -1.09
C ASN A 82 -5.00 -0.59 -1.98
N PRO A 83 -6.23 -1.04 -2.22
CA PRO A 83 -7.16 -0.33 -3.09
C PRO A 83 -7.60 1.01 -2.47
N TYR A 84 -7.68 1.12 -1.14
CA TYR A 84 -7.96 2.38 -0.45
C TYR A 84 -6.88 3.42 -0.73
N GLY A 85 -5.61 3.06 -0.53
CA GLY A 85 -4.51 3.96 -0.82
C GLY A 85 -4.45 4.37 -2.30
N MET A 86 -4.83 3.46 -3.21
CA MET A 86 -4.90 3.76 -4.64
C MET A 86 -6.00 4.78 -4.96
N SER A 87 -7.23 4.59 -4.46
CA SER A 87 -8.36 5.50 -4.67
C SER A 87 -8.10 6.88 -4.05
N TRP A 88 -7.57 6.93 -2.83
CA TRP A 88 -7.32 8.17 -2.10
C TRP A 88 -5.94 8.79 -2.38
N LEU A 89 -5.15 8.24 -3.30
CA LEU A 89 -3.77 8.67 -3.63
C LEU A 89 -2.86 8.71 -2.40
N ARG A 90 -2.98 7.68 -1.54
CA ARG A 90 -2.24 7.58 -0.28
C ARG A 90 -1.25 6.43 -0.31
N ARG A 91 -0.21 6.54 0.50
CA ARG A 91 0.76 5.47 0.74
C ARG A 91 0.16 4.35 1.59
N VAL A 92 -0.57 4.73 2.64
CA VAL A 92 -1.11 3.86 3.69
C VAL A 92 -2.52 3.35 3.34
N ASN A 93 -2.97 2.32 4.03
CA ASN A 93 -4.33 1.80 3.89
C ASN A 93 -5.37 2.62 4.71
N GLU A 94 -6.62 2.16 4.76
CA GLU A 94 -7.74 2.79 5.48
C GLU A 94 -7.49 2.93 6.99
N ASN A 95 -6.69 2.05 7.56
CA ASN A 95 -6.29 2.07 8.96
C ASN A 95 -5.01 2.88 9.22
N ASN A 96 -4.55 3.63 8.22
CA ASN A 96 -3.31 4.41 8.28
C ASN A 96 -2.03 3.57 8.42
N VAL A 97 -2.07 2.33 7.95
CA VAL A 97 -0.98 1.35 8.02
C VAL A 97 -0.17 1.36 6.72
N ASP A 98 1.16 1.50 6.83
CA ASP A 98 2.08 1.20 5.74
C ASP A 98 2.30 -0.33 5.67
N LEU A 99 1.66 -0.97 4.69
CA LEU A 99 1.71 -2.42 4.52
C LEU A 99 3.13 -2.94 4.32
N ASN A 100 4.01 -2.13 3.69
CA ASN A 100 5.41 -2.48 3.46
C ASN A 100 6.31 -2.30 4.72
N ARG A 101 5.77 -1.82 5.82
CA ARG A 101 6.45 -1.73 7.12
C ARG A 101 5.90 -2.71 8.13
N ASN A 102 4.71 -3.24 7.88
CA ASN A 102 3.98 -4.10 8.80
C ASN A 102 4.08 -5.61 8.48
N PHE A 103 4.95 -6.01 7.58
CA PHE A 103 5.17 -7.41 7.20
C PHE A 103 6.10 -8.09 8.22
N LEU A 104 5.65 -8.15 9.47
CA LEU A 104 6.43 -8.66 10.61
C LEU A 104 5.72 -9.83 11.27
N ASN A 105 6.50 -10.80 11.77
CA ASN A 105 5.97 -11.91 12.57
C ASN A 105 5.40 -11.45 13.92
N LYS A 106 5.86 -10.30 14.43
CA LYS A 106 5.48 -9.75 15.71
C LYS A 106 5.58 -8.23 15.68
N HIS A 107 4.51 -7.55 16.04
CA HIS A 107 4.45 -6.10 16.13
C HIS A 107 4.70 -5.69 17.59
N GLU A 108 5.95 -5.46 17.94
CA GLU A 108 6.35 -5.07 19.29
C GLU A 108 7.16 -3.78 19.30
N GLY A 109 6.92 -3.01 20.34
CA GLY A 109 7.69 -1.81 20.64
C GLY A 109 7.24 -0.57 19.89
N GLU A 110 7.55 0.54 20.48
CA GLU A 110 7.40 1.87 19.88
C GLU A 110 8.76 2.56 19.96
N PRO A 111 9.34 2.98 18.83
CA PRO A 111 10.58 3.74 18.86
C PRO A 111 10.42 4.99 19.72
N GLU A 112 11.32 5.21 20.67
CA GLU A 112 11.25 6.35 21.60
C GLU A 112 11.09 7.69 20.84
N GLY A 113 11.75 7.83 19.71
CA GLY A 113 11.66 9.04 18.89
C GLY A 113 10.29 9.26 18.28
N TYR A 114 9.53 8.20 17.96
CA TYR A 114 8.19 8.35 17.40
C TYR A 114 7.24 9.03 18.39
N LYS A 115 7.32 8.74 19.68
CA LYS A 115 6.54 9.42 20.72
C LYS A 115 6.66 10.94 20.69
N LEU A 116 7.84 11.44 20.31
CA LEU A 116 8.12 12.86 20.25
C LEU A 116 7.46 13.58 19.06
N ILE A 117 7.23 12.85 17.99
CA ILE A 117 6.63 13.39 16.76
C ILE A 117 5.17 12.97 16.54
N ASP A 118 4.65 12.02 17.31
CA ASP A 118 3.31 11.44 17.13
C ASP A 118 2.21 12.50 17.02
N LYS A 119 2.14 13.45 17.94
CA LYS A 119 1.12 14.52 17.93
C LYS A 119 1.23 15.43 16.73
N PHE A 120 2.41 15.56 16.16
CA PHE A 120 2.64 16.36 14.97
C PHE A 120 2.23 15.60 13.70
N VAL A 121 2.60 14.31 13.63
CA VAL A 121 2.31 13.44 12.48
C VAL A 121 0.83 13.06 12.42
N ASN A 122 0.22 12.78 13.58
CA ASN A 122 -1.16 12.35 13.71
C ASN A 122 -2.02 13.47 14.35
N ALA A 123 -1.89 14.69 13.86
CA ALA A 123 -2.69 15.82 14.32
C ALA A 123 -4.19 15.53 14.13
N PRO A 124 -5.03 15.78 15.14
CA PRO A 124 -6.46 15.51 15.04
C PRO A 124 -7.15 16.46 14.05
N GLY A 125 -8.10 15.92 13.31
CA GLY A 125 -8.96 16.68 12.40
C GLY A 125 -8.47 16.71 10.95
N LEU A 126 -9.27 17.36 10.11
CA LEU A 126 -8.95 17.50 8.68
C LEU A 126 -7.82 18.51 8.44
N PRO A 127 -6.93 18.23 7.49
CA PRO A 127 -5.88 19.17 7.13
C PRO A 127 -6.50 20.52 6.67
N LYS A 128 -6.03 21.61 7.23
CA LYS A 128 -6.41 22.95 6.79
C LYS A 128 -5.55 23.35 5.60
N LYS A 129 -6.12 24.13 4.68
CA LYS A 129 -5.37 24.67 3.53
C LYS A 129 -4.10 25.43 3.94
N PHE A 130 -4.17 26.09 5.10
CA PHE A 130 -3.03 26.74 5.75
C PHE A 130 -3.17 26.61 7.26
N ASP A 131 -2.17 26.06 7.94
CA ASP A 131 -2.13 25.92 9.40
C ASP A 131 -0.80 26.47 9.94
N PRO A 132 -0.77 27.70 10.46
CA PRO A 132 0.44 28.26 11.06
C PRO A 132 0.99 27.42 12.19
N THR A 133 0.13 26.77 12.97
CA THR A 133 0.53 25.90 14.10
C THR A 133 1.38 24.72 13.63
N PHE A 134 1.00 24.13 12.50
CA PHE A 134 1.76 23.04 11.89
C PHE A 134 3.20 23.48 11.54
N TYR A 135 3.36 24.65 10.92
CA TYR A 135 4.68 25.17 10.56
C TYR A 135 5.53 25.52 11.79
N ILE A 136 4.91 26.12 12.82
CA ILE A 136 5.59 26.46 14.06
C ILE A 136 6.08 25.19 14.77
N GLN A 137 5.19 24.19 14.94
CA GLN A 137 5.55 22.92 15.58
C GLN A 137 6.61 22.16 14.78
N GLY A 138 6.47 22.08 13.47
CA GLY A 138 7.47 21.47 12.59
C GLY A 138 8.83 22.12 12.72
N THR A 139 8.89 23.46 12.74
CA THR A 139 10.14 24.20 12.93
C THR A 139 10.73 23.95 14.33
N GLN A 140 9.93 23.95 15.37
CA GLN A 140 10.39 23.65 16.73
C GLN A 140 10.99 22.23 16.84
N LEU A 141 10.34 21.23 16.21
CA LEU A 141 10.87 19.87 16.16
C LEU A 141 12.19 19.82 15.41
N LEU A 142 12.29 20.49 14.27
CA LEU A 142 13.52 20.54 13.47
C LEU A 142 14.68 21.18 14.25
N VAL A 143 14.43 22.29 14.94
CA VAL A 143 15.46 22.98 15.75
C VAL A 143 15.89 22.12 16.92
N ARG A 144 14.94 21.44 17.59
CA ARG A 144 15.22 20.67 18.80
C ARG A 144 15.90 19.34 18.52
N TYR A 145 15.51 18.63 17.46
CA TYR A 145 15.90 17.23 17.22
C TYR A 145 16.72 17.04 15.93
N GLY A 146 16.72 18.02 15.05
CA GLY A 146 17.39 17.94 13.75
C GLY A 146 16.61 17.10 12.72
N PHE A 147 16.84 17.41 11.46
CA PHE A 147 16.13 16.78 10.33
C PHE A 147 16.34 15.27 10.23
N THR A 148 17.58 14.82 10.47
CA THR A 148 17.93 13.38 10.34
C THR A 148 17.16 12.52 11.34
N ASN A 149 17.10 12.94 12.61
CA ASN A 149 16.36 12.19 13.64
C ASN A 149 14.86 12.14 13.35
N ILE A 150 14.27 13.28 12.99
CA ILE A 150 12.84 13.34 12.66
C ILE A 150 12.52 12.45 11.47
N LYS A 151 13.32 12.50 10.40
CA LYS A 151 13.18 11.64 9.23
C LYS A 151 13.28 10.15 9.60
N GLN A 152 14.23 9.80 10.46
CA GLN A 152 14.39 8.43 10.94
C GLN A 152 13.19 7.95 11.74
N TRP A 153 12.71 8.73 12.70
CA TRP A 153 11.56 8.39 13.53
C TRP A 153 10.27 8.26 12.70
N PHE A 154 10.09 9.14 11.74
CA PHE A 154 8.98 9.07 10.80
C PHE A 154 9.03 7.79 9.95
N ALA A 155 10.22 7.42 9.45
CA ALA A 155 10.41 6.23 8.63
C ALA A 155 10.31 4.92 9.42
N GLN A 156 10.62 4.93 10.70
CA GLN A 156 10.49 3.76 11.58
C GLN A 156 9.05 3.45 11.94
N GLY A 157 8.17 4.47 11.96
CA GLY A 157 6.77 4.30 12.33
C GLY A 157 6.59 3.83 13.77
N GLN A 158 5.49 3.15 14.03
CA GLN A 158 5.15 2.56 15.33
C GLN A 158 4.16 1.40 15.18
N TYR A 159 3.98 0.56 16.22
CA TYR A 159 3.13 -0.64 16.15
C TYR A 159 2.17 -0.79 17.34
N THR A 160 2.11 0.21 18.22
CA THR A 160 1.35 0.11 19.48
C THR A 160 0.08 0.94 19.49
N ARG A 161 -0.07 1.87 18.54
CA ARG A 161 -1.21 2.78 18.50
C ARG A 161 -2.03 2.52 17.25
N PRO A 162 -3.24 1.91 17.38
CA PRO A 162 -4.17 1.83 16.28
C PRO A 162 -4.55 3.24 15.82
N ASN A 163 -4.72 3.45 14.56
CA ASN A 163 -5.06 4.74 13.92
C ASN A 163 -3.93 5.79 13.85
N SER A 164 -2.74 5.51 14.33
CA SER A 164 -1.56 6.34 14.09
C SER A 164 -0.76 5.77 12.92
N LEU A 165 -0.03 6.64 12.22
CA LEU A 165 0.82 6.23 11.10
C LEU A 165 1.80 5.12 11.52
N GLN A 166 1.71 4.01 10.83
CA GLN A 166 2.50 2.80 11.07
C GLN A 166 3.47 2.56 9.91
#